data_b2ec9b293f72939b5f63f7ce774c489c
#
_entry.id   b2ec9b293f72939b5f63f7ce774c489c
#
_cell.length_a   1.000
_cell.length_b   1.000
_cell.length_c   1.000
_cell.angle_alpha   90.00
_cell.angle_beta   90.00
_cell.angle_gamma   90.00
#
_symmetry.space_group_name_H-M   'P 1'
#
loop_
_entity.id
_entity.type
_entity.pdbx_description
1 polymer ?
#
loop_
_entity_poly.entity_id
_entity_poly.type
_entity_poly.pdbx_seq_one_letter_code
_entity_poly.pdbx_strand_id
1 'polypeptide(L)'
;YETVNQSLQLQWIAKKDAPQTISWLMAMGAAVTFVAYALIVLTWDWLGLTYNIVYMVSGGLTALIALFCLFAYPQFEAPHPQIKTFILRRRYWLYYALQFMAGARRQIFVVFAGFMMVERFGFRVDQITSLYLLTLFSNVVIAPVIGKVVGVFGERRALLFEYAGLVAVFLAYGGVYYFGWGVMIAAGLYVVDHIFFALALALKTYFQKIADPQDIAPTAAVAFTINHIAAVFLPAGLGYLWLVSPAAVFIAAAAMASVSFV
;
A
#
# COMPACT_ATOMS: atom_id res chain seq x y z
N TYR A 1 14.47 -2.80 -3.51
CA TYR A 1 14.16 -3.57 -2.31
C TYR A 1 12.76 -4.21 -2.38
N GLU A 2 11.70 -3.43 -2.58
CA GLU A 2 10.31 -3.90 -2.56
C GLU A 2 10.05 -5.04 -3.53
N THR A 3 10.49 -4.93 -4.78
CA THR A 3 10.32 -5.96 -5.82
C THR A 3 11.01 -7.27 -5.45
N VAL A 4 12.26 -7.18 -4.94
CA VAL A 4 13.02 -8.37 -4.54
C VAL A 4 12.37 -9.03 -3.32
N ASN A 5 11.97 -8.24 -2.33
CA ASN A 5 11.29 -8.74 -1.14
C ASN A 5 9.96 -9.43 -1.49
N GLN A 6 9.15 -8.82 -2.35
CA GLN A 6 7.91 -9.44 -2.83
C GLN A 6 8.18 -10.76 -3.58
N SER A 7 9.16 -10.77 -4.46
CA SER A 7 9.55 -11.96 -5.21
C SER A 7 9.99 -13.10 -4.28
N LEU A 8 10.84 -12.80 -3.29
CA LEU A 8 11.29 -13.78 -2.31
C LEU A 8 10.13 -14.34 -1.49
N GLN A 9 9.24 -13.48 -0.98
CA GLN A 9 8.05 -13.92 -0.24
C GLN A 9 7.22 -14.92 -1.06
N LEU A 10 6.98 -14.61 -2.34
CA LEU A 10 6.15 -15.45 -3.22
C LEU A 10 6.85 -16.77 -3.63
N GLN A 11 8.18 -16.82 -3.63
CA GLN A 11 8.93 -18.03 -3.94
C GLN A 11 9.10 -18.96 -2.75
N TRP A 12 9.32 -18.42 -1.55
CA TRP A 12 9.71 -19.18 -0.37
C TRP A 12 8.55 -19.55 0.55
N ILE A 13 7.48 -18.75 0.56
CA ILE A 13 6.32 -19.04 1.40
C ILE A 13 5.40 -20.03 0.69
N ALA A 14 5.03 -21.10 1.37
CA ALA A 14 4.09 -22.09 0.82
C ALA A 14 2.73 -21.43 0.53
N LYS A 15 2.12 -21.76 -0.62
CA LYS A 15 0.86 -21.14 -1.08
C LYS A 15 -0.27 -21.19 -0.06
N LYS A 16 -0.36 -22.27 0.72
CA LYS A 16 -1.40 -22.46 1.77
C LYS A 16 -1.22 -21.48 2.95
N ASP A 17 0.04 -21.16 3.30
CA ASP A 17 0.39 -20.34 4.46
C ASP A 17 0.61 -18.86 4.08
N ALA A 18 0.65 -18.55 2.78
CA ALA A 18 0.98 -17.24 2.26
C ALA A 18 0.08 -16.12 2.79
N PRO A 19 -1.26 -16.23 2.82
CA PRO A 19 -2.11 -15.17 3.33
C PRO A 19 -1.76 -14.79 4.77
N GLN A 20 -1.58 -15.78 5.64
CA GLN A 20 -1.29 -15.56 7.04
C GLN A 20 0.14 -15.04 7.26
N THR A 21 1.13 -15.64 6.60
CA THR A 21 2.53 -15.26 6.76
C THR A 21 2.80 -13.84 6.24
N ILE A 22 2.28 -13.51 5.05
CA ILE A 22 2.46 -12.18 4.46
C ILE A 22 1.74 -11.12 5.30
N SER A 23 0.56 -11.44 5.86
CA SER A 23 -0.15 -10.52 6.74
C SER A 23 0.61 -10.23 8.04
N TRP A 24 1.25 -11.21 8.63
CA TRP A 24 2.14 -11.00 9.77
C TRP A 24 3.37 -10.16 9.42
N LEU A 25 3.98 -10.39 8.25
CA LEU A 25 5.08 -9.54 7.77
C LEU A 25 4.64 -8.08 7.58
N MET A 26 3.41 -7.86 7.08
CA MET A 26 2.82 -6.52 6.97
C MET A 26 2.61 -5.89 8.35
N ALA A 27 2.05 -6.64 9.31
CA ALA A 27 1.84 -6.17 10.68
C ALA A 27 3.17 -5.81 11.36
N MET A 28 4.19 -6.65 11.23
CA MET A 28 5.52 -6.37 11.77
C MET A 28 6.15 -5.13 11.12
N GLY A 29 6.05 -4.99 9.80
CA GLY A 29 6.49 -3.79 9.09
C GLY A 29 5.80 -2.53 9.59
N ALA A 30 4.47 -2.59 9.76
CA ALA A 30 3.69 -1.48 10.32
C ALA A 30 4.10 -1.16 11.76
N ALA A 31 4.34 -2.17 12.61
CA ALA A 31 4.77 -1.99 14.00
C ALA A 31 6.14 -1.31 14.08
N VAL A 32 7.12 -1.77 13.31
CA VAL A 32 8.46 -1.16 13.26
C VAL A 32 8.37 0.29 12.77
N THR A 33 7.59 0.53 11.72
CA THR A 33 7.38 1.88 11.19
C THR A 33 6.68 2.77 12.23
N PHE A 34 5.64 2.27 12.90
CA PHE A 34 4.97 2.99 13.98
C PHE A 34 5.93 3.39 15.10
N VAL A 35 6.74 2.46 15.58
CA VAL A 35 7.74 2.72 16.63
C VAL A 35 8.75 3.75 16.17
N ALA A 36 9.29 3.64 14.95
CA ALA A 36 10.26 4.59 14.41
C ALA A 36 9.68 6.00 14.31
N TYR A 37 8.48 6.17 13.76
CA TYR A 37 7.81 7.48 13.70
C TYR A 37 7.45 8.03 15.07
N ALA A 38 6.92 7.18 15.96
CA ALA A 38 6.59 7.59 17.33
C ALA A 38 7.84 8.07 18.08
N LEU A 39 8.96 7.38 17.95
CA LEU A 39 10.22 7.81 18.55
C LEU A 39 10.68 9.16 18.00
N ILE A 40 10.64 9.36 16.68
CA ILE A 40 11.01 10.65 16.06
C ILE A 40 10.12 11.77 16.61
N VAL A 41 8.78 11.55 16.62
CA VAL A 41 7.83 12.57 17.11
C VAL A 41 8.05 12.89 18.58
N LEU A 42 8.19 11.87 19.44
CA LEU A 42 8.36 12.04 20.89
C LEU A 42 9.69 12.70 21.28
N THR A 43 10.72 12.47 20.47
CA THR A 43 12.08 13.01 20.77
C THR A 43 12.40 14.29 20.01
N TRP A 44 11.49 14.76 19.13
CA TRP A 44 11.75 15.90 18.25
C TRP A 44 12.19 17.14 18.99
N ASP A 45 11.38 17.57 19.95
CA ASP A 45 11.67 18.81 20.72
C ASP A 45 12.74 18.57 21.78
N TRP A 46 12.72 17.41 22.43
CA TRP A 46 13.64 17.09 23.53
C TRP A 46 15.10 16.94 23.05
N LEU A 47 15.33 16.36 21.87
CA LEU A 47 16.66 16.21 21.28
C LEU A 47 17.03 17.37 20.33
N GLY A 48 16.14 18.34 20.15
CA GLY A 48 16.35 19.42 19.17
C GLY A 48 16.55 18.90 17.75
N LEU A 49 15.78 17.87 17.36
CA LEU A 49 15.93 17.22 16.05
C LEU A 49 15.65 18.21 14.94
N THR A 50 16.47 18.14 13.92
CA THR A 50 16.25 18.84 12.65
C THR A 50 16.05 17.80 11.54
N TYR A 51 15.42 18.19 10.45
CA TYR A 51 15.26 17.30 9.29
C TYR A 51 16.61 16.76 8.81
N ASN A 52 17.66 17.58 8.81
CA ASN A 52 19.01 17.16 8.40
C ASN A 52 19.55 16.04 9.29
N ILE A 53 19.39 16.13 10.61
CA ILE A 53 19.83 15.09 11.56
C ILE A 53 19.06 13.79 11.29
N VAL A 54 17.73 13.88 11.16
CA VAL A 54 16.89 12.69 10.91
C VAL A 54 17.29 12.00 9.60
N TYR A 55 17.48 12.77 8.52
CA TYR A 55 17.91 12.19 7.25
C TYR A 55 19.33 11.62 7.29
N MET A 56 20.28 12.28 7.94
CA MET A 56 21.64 11.78 8.08
C MET A 56 21.70 10.50 8.90
N VAL A 57 21.00 10.43 10.03
CA VAL A 57 20.95 9.24 10.90
C VAL A 57 20.25 8.09 10.17
N SER A 58 19.08 8.34 9.57
CA SER A 58 18.35 7.31 8.84
C SER A 58 19.11 6.79 7.63
N GLY A 59 19.76 7.68 6.88
CA GLY A 59 20.61 7.32 5.74
C GLY A 59 21.86 6.54 6.18
N GLY A 60 22.50 6.96 7.25
CA GLY A 60 23.65 6.25 7.84
C GLY A 60 23.29 4.84 8.32
N LEU A 61 22.18 4.70 9.06
CA LEU A 61 21.68 3.37 9.49
C LEU A 61 21.33 2.49 8.30
N THR A 62 20.69 3.05 7.26
CA THR A 62 20.39 2.30 6.03
C THR A 62 21.67 1.82 5.34
N ALA A 63 22.68 2.67 5.25
CA ALA A 63 23.98 2.30 4.67
C ALA A 63 24.69 1.21 5.48
N LEU A 64 24.65 1.29 6.81
CA LEU A 64 25.21 0.27 7.71
C LEU A 64 24.48 -1.07 7.56
N ILE A 65 23.14 -1.07 7.48
CA ILE A 65 22.35 -2.28 7.25
C ILE A 65 22.68 -2.88 5.89
N ALA A 66 22.77 -2.05 4.84
CA ALA A 66 23.13 -2.51 3.50
C ALA A 66 24.53 -3.15 3.49
N LEU A 67 25.49 -2.51 4.14
CA LEU A 67 26.86 -3.03 4.29
C LEU A 67 26.87 -4.36 5.07
N PHE A 68 26.15 -4.42 6.17
CA PHE A 68 26.00 -5.67 6.94
C PHE A 68 25.41 -6.78 6.07
N CYS A 69 24.34 -6.50 5.31
CA CYS A 69 23.74 -7.49 4.41
C CYS A 69 24.70 -7.98 3.33
N LEU A 70 25.61 -7.15 2.82
CA LEU A 70 26.60 -7.58 1.84
C LEU A 70 27.53 -8.67 2.35
N PHE A 71 27.85 -8.64 3.66
CA PHE A 71 28.81 -9.58 4.27
C PHE A 71 28.15 -10.73 5.02
N ALA A 72 26.99 -10.47 5.64
CA ALA A 72 26.35 -11.42 6.54
C ALA A 72 25.16 -12.15 5.91
N TYR A 73 24.62 -11.66 4.77
CA TYR A 73 23.44 -12.27 4.18
C TYR A 73 23.83 -13.61 3.49
N PRO A 74 23.24 -14.73 3.90
CA PRO A 74 23.56 -16.02 3.30
C PRO A 74 23.11 -16.08 1.84
N GLN A 75 23.91 -16.74 1.02
CA GLN A 75 23.54 -17.04 -0.37
C GLN A 75 22.56 -18.20 -0.39
N PHE A 76 21.31 -17.94 -0.73
CA PHE A 76 20.30 -18.99 -0.90
C PHE A 76 20.15 -19.33 -2.37
N GLU A 77 20.15 -20.61 -2.70
CA GLU A 77 19.72 -21.06 -4.01
C GLU A 77 18.22 -20.89 -4.13
N ALA A 78 17.75 -20.27 -5.23
CA ALA A 78 16.33 -20.12 -5.47
C ALA A 78 15.67 -21.50 -5.62
N PRO A 79 14.49 -21.75 -5.01
CA PRO A 79 13.80 -23.04 -5.14
C PRO A 79 13.54 -23.44 -6.60
N HIS A 80 13.36 -22.46 -7.46
CA HIS A 80 13.24 -22.61 -8.90
C HIS A 80 14.06 -21.54 -9.64
N PRO A 81 14.79 -21.91 -10.72
CA PRO A 81 15.53 -20.93 -11.51
C PRO A 81 14.55 -19.90 -12.09
N GLN A 82 14.83 -18.61 -11.85
CA GLN A 82 14.00 -17.52 -12.32
C GLN A 82 14.46 -17.05 -13.71
N ILE A 83 13.49 -16.70 -14.56
CA ILE A 83 13.79 -16.08 -15.86
C ILE A 83 14.32 -14.66 -15.61
N LYS A 84 15.47 -14.33 -16.19
CA LYS A 84 16.20 -13.07 -15.94
C LYS A 84 15.77 -11.90 -16.84
N THR A 85 14.83 -12.12 -17.76
CA THR A 85 14.32 -11.11 -18.69
C THR A 85 12.93 -10.64 -18.25
N PHE A 86 12.57 -9.40 -18.59
CA PHE A 86 11.21 -8.92 -18.39
C PHE A 86 10.22 -9.71 -19.25
N ILE A 87 9.19 -10.22 -18.64
CA ILE A 87 8.18 -11.04 -19.31
C ILE A 87 6.79 -10.46 -19.06
N LEU A 88 6.11 -10.10 -20.16
CA LEU A 88 4.70 -9.73 -20.14
C LEU A 88 3.88 -10.89 -20.69
N ARG A 89 3.46 -11.80 -19.84
CA ARG A 89 2.65 -12.96 -20.25
C ARG A 89 1.19 -12.59 -20.35
N ARG A 90 0.57 -12.83 -21.49
CA ARG A 90 -0.87 -12.59 -21.70
C ARG A 90 -1.75 -13.33 -20.69
N ARG A 91 -1.34 -14.49 -20.21
CA ARG A 91 -2.08 -15.26 -19.17
C ARG A 91 -2.24 -14.52 -17.84
N TYR A 92 -1.38 -13.53 -17.52
CA TYR A 92 -1.43 -12.73 -16.29
C TYR A 92 -2.07 -11.35 -16.50
N TRP A 93 -2.77 -11.13 -17.62
CA TRP A 93 -3.34 -9.82 -17.98
C TRP A 93 -4.23 -9.23 -16.87
N LEU A 94 -5.07 -10.08 -16.23
CA LEU A 94 -5.95 -9.65 -15.15
C LEU A 94 -5.14 -9.17 -13.93
N TYR A 95 -4.08 -9.89 -13.58
CA TYR A 95 -3.18 -9.47 -12.50
C TYR A 95 -2.53 -8.11 -12.80
N TYR A 96 -2.07 -7.88 -14.03
CA TYR A 96 -1.50 -6.58 -14.43
C TYR A 96 -2.53 -5.47 -14.40
N ALA A 97 -3.74 -5.71 -14.87
CA ALA A 97 -4.83 -4.75 -14.81
C ALA A 97 -5.19 -4.38 -13.37
N LEU A 98 -5.31 -5.37 -12.48
CA LEU A 98 -5.57 -5.15 -11.06
C LEU A 98 -4.40 -4.43 -10.35
N GLN A 99 -3.15 -4.68 -10.74
CA GLN A 99 -1.99 -3.96 -10.23
C GLN A 99 -1.97 -2.49 -10.65
N PHE A 100 -2.35 -2.20 -11.90
CA PHE A 100 -2.53 -0.82 -12.36
C PHE A 100 -3.60 -0.10 -11.55
N MET A 101 -4.77 -0.72 -11.36
CA MET A 101 -5.86 -0.17 -10.56
C MET A 101 -5.47 0.00 -9.08
N ALA A 102 -4.71 -0.94 -8.52
CA ALA A 102 -4.21 -0.84 -7.15
C ALA A 102 -3.25 0.35 -6.97
N GLY A 103 -2.33 0.55 -7.92
CA GLY A 103 -1.43 1.71 -7.94
C GLY A 103 -2.18 3.03 -8.04
N ALA A 104 -3.18 3.09 -8.93
CA ALA A 104 -4.05 4.23 -9.11
C ALA A 104 -4.79 4.62 -7.82
N ARG A 105 -5.48 3.67 -7.21
CA ARG A 105 -6.25 3.89 -5.97
C ARG A 105 -5.35 4.32 -4.81
N ARG A 106 -4.18 3.66 -4.67
CA ARG A 106 -3.21 4.03 -3.63
C ARG A 106 -2.82 5.50 -3.72
N GLN A 107 -2.59 6.02 -4.92
CA GLN A 107 -2.20 7.41 -5.09
C GLN A 107 -3.34 8.39 -4.81
N ILE A 108 -4.57 8.03 -5.14
CA ILE A 108 -5.72 8.85 -4.79
C ILE A 108 -5.82 9.00 -3.26
N PHE A 109 -5.66 7.92 -2.52
CA PHE A 109 -5.61 7.95 -1.07
C PHE A 109 -4.42 8.79 -0.54
N VAL A 110 -3.21 8.44 -0.95
CA VAL A 110 -1.98 9.04 -0.41
C VAL A 110 -1.92 10.55 -0.69
N VAL A 111 -2.29 10.96 -1.91
CA VAL A 111 -2.18 12.37 -2.34
C VAL A 111 -3.45 13.13 -1.96
N PHE A 112 -4.60 12.70 -2.46
CA PHE A 112 -5.81 13.55 -2.42
C PHE A 112 -6.57 13.46 -1.11
N ALA A 113 -6.60 12.29 -0.43
CA ALA A 113 -7.22 12.22 0.89
C ALA A 113 -6.38 13.00 1.92
N GLY A 114 -5.05 12.88 1.87
CA GLY A 114 -4.16 13.69 2.71
C GLY A 114 -4.28 15.20 2.40
N PHE A 115 -4.30 15.57 1.12
CA PHE A 115 -4.45 16.96 0.70
C PHE A 115 -5.80 17.56 1.11
N MET A 116 -6.89 16.79 1.04
CA MET A 116 -8.20 17.20 1.56
C MET A 116 -8.15 17.56 3.06
N MET A 117 -7.42 16.78 3.87
CA MET A 117 -7.31 17.06 5.31
C MET A 117 -6.62 18.41 5.55
N VAL A 118 -5.61 18.76 4.75
CA VAL A 118 -4.92 20.04 4.85
C VAL A 118 -5.76 21.19 4.29
N GLU A 119 -6.25 21.04 3.05
CA GLU A 119 -6.90 22.14 2.33
C GLU A 119 -8.27 22.49 2.92
N ARG A 120 -9.10 21.48 3.21
CA ARG A 120 -10.47 21.69 3.65
C ARG A 120 -10.59 21.86 5.17
N PHE A 121 -9.79 21.11 5.93
CA PHE A 121 -9.90 21.06 7.39
C PHE A 121 -8.74 21.75 8.12
N GLY A 122 -7.75 22.27 7.39
CA GLY A 122 -6.63 23.02 7.97
C GLY A 122 -5.70 22.15 8.84
N PHE A 123 -5.59 20.86 8.53
CA PHE A 123 -4.71 19.96 9.31
C PHE A 123 -3.25 20.43 9.21
N ARG A 124 -2.65 20.49 10.38
CA ARG A 124 -1.21 20.74 10.51
C ARG A 124 -0.44 19.42 10.33
N VAL A 125 0.86 19.53 10.13
CA VAL A 125 1.74 18.37 9.93
C VAL A 125 1.67 17.38 11.09
N ASP A 126 1.61 17.85 12.32
CA ASP A 126 1.47 17.04 13.53
C ASP A 126 0.17 16.23 13.55
N GLN A 127 -0.94 16.83 13.10
CA GLN A 127 -2.25 16.16 13.03
C GLN A 127 -2.28 15.10 11.92
N ILE A 128 -1.72 15.40 10.74
CA ILE A 128 -1.57 14.42 9.65
C ILE A 128 -0.68 13.24 10.10
N THR A 129 0.43 13.54 10.78
CA THR A 129 1.33 12.51 11.30
C THR A 129 0.63 11.62 12.32
N SER A 130 -0.17 12.21 13.22
CA SER A 130 -0.97 11.47 14.20
C SER A 130 -2.00 10.56 13.53
N LEU A 131 -2.67 11.06 12.47
CA LEU A 131 -3.61 10.26 11.70
C LEU A 131 -2.90 9.10 10.97
N TYR A 132 -1.70 9.34 10.43
CA TYR A 132 -0.88 8.30 9.82
C TYR A 132 -0.41 7.25 10.86
N LEU A 133 0.00 7.67 12.05
CA LEU A 133 0.32 6.77 13.17
C LEU A 133 -0.89 5.90 13.53
N LEU A 134 -2.09 6.46 13.55
CA LEU A 134 -3.31 5.70 13.79
C LEU A 134 -3.56 4.64 12.72
N THR A 135 -3.29 4.94 11.44
CA THR A 135 -3.40 3.94 10.36
C THR A 135 -2.37 2.83 10.51
N LEU A 136 -1.13 3.14 10.88
CA LEU A 136 -0.09 2.15 11.15
C LEU A 136 -0.48 1.24 12.32
N PHE A 137 -0.96 1.81 13.42
CA PHE A 137 -1.44 1.05 14.57
C PHE A 137 -2.60 0.12 14.18
N SER A 138 -3.56 0.64 13.40
CA SER A 138 -4.67 -0.16 12.88
C SER A 138 -4.17 -1.34 12.04
N ASN A 139 -3.14 -1.14 11.22
CA ASN A 139 -2.53 -2.22 10.43
C ASN A 139 -1.88 -3.30 11.29
N VAL A 140 -1.21 -2.93 12.38
CA VAL A 140 -0.61 -3.91 13.30
C VAL A 140 -1.68 -4.89 13.82
N VAL A 141 -2.86 -4.37 14.15
CA VAL A 141 -3.96 -5.16 14.71
C VAL A 141 -4.74 -5.91 13.63
N ILE A 142 -5.04 -5.23 12.51
CA ILE A 142 -6.00 -5.72 11.52
C ILE A 142 -5.33 -6.62 10.46
N ALA A 143 -4.07 -6.38 10.10
CA ALA A 143 -3.43 -7.19 9.05
C ALA A 143 -3.43 -8.70 9.34
N PRO A 144 -3.14 -9.20 10.57
CA PRO A 144 -3.23 -10.63 10.85
C PRO A 144 -4.66 -11.19 10.73
N VAL A 145 -5.68 -10.37 11.02
CA VAL A 145 -7.09 -10.74 10.82
C VAL A 145 -7.41 -10.86 9.34
N ILE A 146 -6.93 -9.90 8.54
CA ILE A 146 -7.08 -9.93 7.08
C ILE A 146 -6.44 -11.20 6.50
N GLY A 147 -5.25 -11.59 6.96
CA GLY A 147 -4.62 -12.84 6.53
C GLY A 147 -5.50 -14.07 6.75
N LYS A 148 -6.16 -14.15 7.92
CA LYS A 148 -7.14 -15.21 8.21
C LYS A 148 -8.36 -15.13 7.29
N VAL A 149 -8.91 -13.94 7.09
CA VAL A 149 -10.07 -13.69 6.21
C VAL A 149 -9.75 -14.14 4.78
N VAL A 150 -8.61 -13.74 4.24
CA VAL A 150 -8.16 -14.15 2.90
C VAL A 150 -7.94 -15.66 2.83
N GLY A 151 -7.34 -16.27 3.87
CA GLY A 151 -7.13 -17.71 3.94
C GLY A 151 -8.43 -18.53 3.96
N VAL A 152 -9.46 -18.05 4.64
CA VAL A 152 -10.74 -18.75 4.80
C VAL A 152 -11.69 -18.50 3.62
N PHE A 153 -11.87 -17.24 3.23
CA PHE A 153 -12.84 -16.84 2.20
C PHE A 153 -12.28 -16.89 0.78
N GLY A 154 -10.97 -16.95 0.64
CA GLY A 154 -10.26 -16.92 -0.64
C GLY A 154 -10.06 -15.51 -1.21
N GLU A 155 -9.10 -15.40 -2.13
CA GLU A 155 -8.64 -14.12 -2.68
C GLU A 155 -9.74 -13.37 -3.44
N ARG A 156 -10.55 -14.10 -4.23
CA ARG A 156 -11.59 -13.46 -5.04
C ARG A 156 -12.61 -12.70 -4.17
N ARG A 157 -13.09 -13.35 -3.10
CA ARG A 157 -14.08 -12.71 -2.20
C ARG A 157 -13.47 -11.56 -1.43
N ALA A 158 -12.22 -11.71 -0.99
CA ALA A 158 -11.49 -10.66 -0.29
C ALA A 158 -11.30 -9.43 -1.19
N LEU A 159 -10.90 -9.61 -2.45
CA LEU A 159 -10.75 -8.51 -3.42
C LEU A 159 -12.09 -7.85 -3.76
N LEU A 160 -13.15 -8.62 -3.94
CA LEU A 160 -14.48 -8.04 -4.18
C LEU A 160 -14.96 -7.20 -2.98
N PHE A 161 -14.70 -7.67 -1.76
CA PHE A 161 -15.01 -6.92 -0.55
C PHE A 161 -14.16 -5.64 -0.43
N GLU A 162 -12.85 -5.73 -0.74
CA GLU A 162 -11.97 -4.55 -0.83
C GLU A 162 -12.55 -3.51 -1.80
N TYR A 163 -12.89 -3.94 -3.02
CA TYR A 163 -13.34 -3.00 -4.05
C TYR A 163 -14.69 -2.37 -3.69
N ALA A 164 -15.63 -3.15 -3.15
CA ALA A 164 -16.91 -2.62 -2.67
C ALA A 164 -16.70 -1.59 -1.55
N GLY A 165 -15.83 -1.89 -0.58
CA GLY A 165 -15.49 -0.98 0.50
C GLY A 165 -14.84 0.30 -0.01
N LEU A 166 -13.87 0.19 -0.94
CA LEU A 166 -13.20 1.36 -1.51
C LEU A 166 -14.15 2.23 -2.36
N VAL A 167 -15.08 1.63 -3.12
CA VAL A 167 -16.13 2.40 -3.81
C VAL A 167 -16.95 3.21 -2.81
N ALA A 168 -17.40 2.57 -1.73
CA ALA A 168 -18.18 3.25 -0.68
C ALA A 168 -17.38 4.38 -0.01
N VAL A 169 -16.10 4.14 0.31
CA VAL A 169 -15.21 5.14 0.92
C VAL A 169 -14.96 6.32 -0.02
N PHE A 170 -14.66 6.07 -1.30
CA PHE A 170 -14.44 7.16 -2.25
C PHE A 170 -15.72 7.97 -2.53
N LEU A 171 -16.88 7.33 -2.62
CA LEU A 171 -18.15 8.05 -2.68
C LEU A 171 -18.39 8.88 -1.42
N ALA A 172 -18.05 8.34 -0.24
CA ALA A 172 -18.17 9.07 1.00
C ALA A 172 -17.21 10.28 1.07
N TYR A 173 -15.98 10.18 0.55
CA TYR A 173 -15.09 11.33 0.40
C TYR A 173 -15.70 12.41 -0.53
N GLY A 174 -16.33 12.01 -1.64
CA GLY A 174 -17.13 12.92 -2.46
C GLY A 174 -18.24 13.58 -1.64
N GLY A 175 -18.92 12.80 -0.79
CA GLY A 175 -19.97 13.28 0.12
C GLY A 175 -19.48 14.32 1.13
N VAL A 176 -18.23 14.27 1.57
CA VAL A 176 -17.62 15.32 2.41
C VAL A 176 -17.75 16.69 1.75
N TYR A 177 -17.57 16.77 0.43
CA TYR A 177 -17.69 18.02 -0.31
C TYR A 177 -19.14 18.42 -0.58
N TYR A 178 -20.01 17.47 -0.97
CA TYR A 178 -21.40 17.76 -1.34
C TYR A 178 -22.30 18.02 -0.13
N PHE A 179 -22.12 17.27 0.96
CA PHE A 179 -22.99 17.34 2.14
C PHE A 179 -22.37 18.13 3.28
N GLY A 180 -21.13 18.62 3.13
CA GLY A 180 -20.45 19.39 4.15
C GLY A 180 -20.12 18.58 5.41
N TRP A 181 -19.83 17.30 5.29
CA TRP A 181 -19.50 16.44 6.45
C TRP A 181 -18.24 16.95 7.15
N GLY A 182 -18.26 16.83 8.50
CA GLY A 182 -17.18 17.35 9.34
C GLY A 182 -15.91 16.51 9.33
N VAL A 183 -14.88 17.07 9.94
CA VAL A 183 -13.51 16.52 10.03
C VAL A 183 -13.44 15.09 10.60
N MET A 184 -14.30 14.77 11.58
CA MET A 184 -14.31 13.44 12.21
C MET A 184 -14.70 12.34 11.22
N ILE A 185 -15.65 12.62 10.32
CA ILE A 185 -16.04 11.70 9.26
C ILE A 185 -14.89 11.53 8.28
N ALA A 186 -14.26 12.62 7.83
CA ALA A 186 -13.15 12.58 6.92
C ALA A 186 -11.94 11.80 7.49
N ALA A 187 -11.60 12.03 8.76
CA ALA A 187 -10.55 11.28 9.48
C ALA A 187 -10.91 9.80 9.63
N GLY A 188 -12.17 9.49 9.95
CA GLY A 188 -12.65 8.11 10.01
C GLY A 188 -12.55 7.40 8.66
N LEU A 189 -12.93 8.07 7.56
CA LEU A 189 -12.77 7.55 6.20
C LEU A 189 -11.30 7.30 5.86
N TYR A 190 -10.38 8.16 6.31
CA TYR A 190 -8.94 7.99 6.10
C TYR A 190 -8.42 6.67 6.73
N VAL A 191 -8.87 6.34 7.93
CA VAL A 191 -8.50 5.09 8.60
C VAL A 191 -9.16 3.88 7.91
N VAL A 192 -10.45 3.98 7.58
CA VAL A 192 -11.21 2.90 6.92
C VAL A 192 -10.66 2.58 5.54
N ASP A 193 -10.28 3.58 4.74
CA ASP A 193 -9.63 3.42 3.45
C ASP A 193 -8.34 2.59 3.58
N HIS A 194 -7.52 2.92 4.56
CA HIS A 194 -6.28 2.20 4.82
C HIS A 194 -6.51 0.74 5.22
N ILE A 195 -7.58 0.45 5.95
CA ILE A 195 -7.98 -0.91 6.31
C ILE A 195 -8.38 -1.71 5.07
N PHE A 196 -9.20 -1.14 4.19
CA PHE A 196 -9.56 -1.80 2.93
C PHE A 196 -8.35 -2.02 2.04
N PHE A 197 -7.43 -1.05 1.99
CA PHE A 197 -6.21 -1.18 1.22
C PHE A 197 -5.32 -2.36 1.68
N ALA A 198 -5.35 -2.72 2.96
CA ALA A 198 -4.61 -3.86 3.48
C ALA A 198 -5.11 -5.21 2.91
N LEU A 199 -6.36 -5.29 2.41
CA LEU A 199 -6.89 -6.46 1.70
C LEU A 199 -6.21 -6.70 0.35
N ALA A 200 -5.48 -5.73 -0.21
CA ALA A 200 -4.66 -5.89 -1.42
C ALA A 200 -3.59 -7.00 -1.28
N LEU A 201 -3.33 -7.48 -0.06
CA LEU A 201 -2.61 -8.74 0.20
C LEU A 201 -3.17 -9.89 -0.65
N ALA A 202 -4.50 -9.96 -0.83
CA ALA A 202 -5.14 -10.99 -1.63
C ALA A 202 -4.69 -10.99 -3.10
N LEU A 203 -4.29 -9.83 -3.65
CA LEU A 203 -3.75 -9.77 -5.01
C LEU A 203 -2.37 -10.44 -5.11
N LYS A 204 -1.54 -10.35 -4.07
CA LYS A 204 -0.23 -11.02 -4.02
C LYS A 204 -0.40 -12.54 -3.95
N THR A 205 -1.28 -13.02 -3.07
CA THR A 205 -1.55 -14.46 -2.92
C THR A 205 -2.29 -15.05 -4.12
N TYR A 206 -3.19 -14.30 -4.75
CA TYR A 206 -3.79 -14.66 -6.03
C TYR A 206 -2.71 -14.89 -7.10
N PHE A 207 -1.79 -13.94 -7.27
CA PHE A 207 -0.71 -14.09 -8.23
C PHE A 207 0.15 -15.33 -7.94
N GLN A 208 0.53 -15.55 -6.67
CA GLN A 208 1.30 -16.74 -6.30
C GLN A 208 0.62 -18.05 -6.69
N LYS A 209 -0.73 -18.10 -6.64
CA LYS A 209 -1.49 -19.32 -7.02
C LYS A 209 -1.47 -19.58 -8.51
N ILE A 210 -1.55 -18.55 -9.34
CA ILE A 210 -1.65 -18.68 -10.80
C ILE A 210 -0.29 -18.67 -11.52
N ALA A 211 0.75 -18.18 -10.85
CA ALA A 211 2.07 -18.01 -11.46
C ALA A 211 2.80 -19.34 -11.63
N ASP A 212 3.46 -19.50 -12.77
CA ASP A 212 4.50 -20.52 -12.92
C ASP A 212 5.70 -20.14 -12.05
N PRO A 213 6.32 -21.10 -11.34
CA PRO A 213 7.40 -20.79 -10.39
C PRO A 213 8.55 -19.97 -10.98
N GLN A 214 8.93 -20.20 -12.23
CA GLN A 214 9.99 -19.49 -12.95
C GLN A 214 9.62 -18.05 -13.37
N ASP A 215 8.33 -17.71 -13.42
CA ASP A 215 7.79 -16.41 -13.84
C ASP A 215 7.58 -15.44 -12.65
N ILE A 216 7.76 -15.88 -11.42
CA ILE A 216 7.43 -15.09 -10.22
C ILE A 216 8.24 -13.79 -10.16
N ALA A 217 9.57 -13.89 -10.27
CA ALA A 217 10.42 -12.70 -10.15
C ALA A 217 10.23 -11.70 -11.31
N PRO A 218 10.27 -12.12 -12.60
CA PRO A 218 10.09 -11.18 -13.70
C PRO A 218 8.69 -10.57 -13.75
N THR A 219 7.65 -11.34 -13.41
CA THR A 219 6.28 -10.81 -13.36
C THR A 219 6.08 -9.86 -12.17
N ALA A 220 6.68 -10.12 -11.01
CA ALA A 220 6.66 -9.19 -9.90
C ALA A 220 7.32 -7.84 -10.26
N ALA A 221 8.42 -7.86 -11.01
CA ALA A 221 9.08 -6.65 -11.49
C ALA A 221 8.20 -5.87 -12.48
N VAL A 222 7.57 -6.54 -13.44
CA VAL A 222 6.62 -5.93 -14.38
C VAL A 222 5.41 -5.34 -13.64
N ALA A 223 4.83 -6.09 -12.71
CA ALA A 223 3.69 -5.64 -11.91
C ALA A 223 4.03 -4.41 -11.06
N PHE A 224 5.21 -4.38 -10.45
CA PHE A 224 5.73 -3.22 -9.75
C PHE A 224 5.85 -2.00 -10.66
N THR A 225 6.41 -2.16 -11.84
CA THR A 225 6.51 -1.08 -12.84
C THR A 225 5.13 -0.55 -13.24
N ILE A 226 4.18 -1.44 -13.54
CA ILE A 226 2.80 -1.07 -13.90
C ILE A 226 2.13 -0.28 -12.77
N ASN A 227 2.27 -0.73 -11.52
CA ASN A 227 1.74 -0.05 -10.36
C ASN A 227 2.31 1.37 -10.22
N HIS A 228 3.62 1.54 -10.45
CA HIS A 228 4.28 2.84 -10.35
C HIS A 228 4.02 3.76 -11.54
N ILE A 229 3.78 3.24 -12.75
CA ILE A 229 3.29 4.04 -13.87
C ILE A 229 1.97 4.71 -13.49
N ALA A 230 1.02 3.95 -12.95
CA ALA A 230 -0.23 4.53 -12.46
C ALA A 230 0.03 5.58 -11.35
N ALA A 231 0.97 5.29 -10.45
CA ALA A 231 1.31 6.15 -9.33
C ALA A 231 1.94 7.50 -9.74
N VAL A 232 2.58 7.59 -10.89
CA VAL A 232 3.20 8.83 -11.41
C VAL A 232 2.22 9.64 -12.25
N PHE A 233 1.54 9.01 -13.20
CA PHE A 233 0.74 9.74 -14.18
C PHE A 233 -0.65 10.15 -13.66
N LEU A 234 -1.27 9.32 -12.82
CA LEU A 234 -2.62 9.62 -12.34
C LEU A 234 -2.71 10.83 -11.42
N PRO A 235 -1.81 11.05 -10.44
CA PRO A 235 -1.86 12.26 -9.64
C PRO A 235 -1.72 13.54 -10.46
N ALA A 236 -0.90 13.52 -11.52
CA ALA A 236 -0.77 14.67 -12.41
C ALA A 236 -2.10 14.98 -13.12
N GLY A 237 -2.73 13.97 -13.73
CA GLY A 237 -4.03 14.15 -14.40
C GLY A 237 -5.16 14.52 -13.43
N LEU A 238 -5.25 13.81 -12.31
CA LEU A 238 -6.27 14.06 -11.30
C LEU A 238 -6.03 15.38 -10.54
N GLY A 239 -4.80 15.88 -10.48
CA GLY A 239 -4.47 17.20 -9.94
C GLY A 239 -5.15 18.34 -10.71
N TYR A 240 -5.21 18.27 -12.03
CA TYR A 240 -5.98 19.20 -12.82
C TYR A 240 -7.49 19.09 -12.54
N LEU A 241 -8.00 17.87 -12.36
CA LEU A 241 -9.40 17.66 -12.00
C LEU A 241 -9.70 18.19 -10.60
N TRP A 242 -8.74 18.10 -9.66
CA TRP A 242 -8.87 18.67 -8.32
C TRP A 242 -9.08 20.19 -8.35
N LEU A 243 -8.36 20.91 -9.19
CA LEU A 243 -8.51 22.37 -9.34
C LEU A 243 -9.91 22.77 -9.84
N VAL A 244 -10.60 21.87 -10.55
CA VAL A 244 -11.97 22.10 -11.02
C VAL A 244 -12.99 21.64 -9.97
N SER A 245 -12.81 20.44 -9.43
CA SER A 245 -13.71 19.85 -8.43
C SER A 245 -13.01 18.76 -7.64
N PRO A 246 -12.66 18.98 -6.38
CA PRO A 246 -12.11 17.95 -5.50
C PRO A 246 -13.03 16.71 -5.38
N ALA A 247 -14.34 16.93 -5.31
CA ALA A 247 -15.32 15.83 -5.26
C ALA A 247 -15.26 14.93 -6.51
N ALA A 248 -15.01 15.52 -7.69
CA ALA A 248 -14.92 14.76 -8.93
C ALA A 248 -13.72 13.78 -8.94
N VAL A 249 -12.63 14.11 -8.25
CA VAL A 249 -11.48 13.21 -8.09
C VAL A 249 -11.89 11.95 -7.33
N PHE A 250 -12.64 12.09 -6.25
CA PHE A 250 -13.12 10.93 -5.48
C PHE A 250 -14.19 10.13 -6.21
N ILE A 251 -15.05 10.79 -7.01
CA ILE A 251 -16.00 10.08 -7.88
C ILE A 251 -15.26 9.28 -8.97
N ALA A 252 -14.22 9.87 -9.58
CA ALA A 252 -13.38 9.16 -10.54
C ALA A 252 -12.67 7.97 -9.87
N ALA A 253 -12.21 8.12 -8.63
CA ALA A 253 -11.65 7.02 -7.83
C ALA A 253 -12.66 5.90 -7.60
N ALA A 254 -13.91 6.23 -7.25
CA ALA A 254 -14.98 5.25 -7.09
C ALA A 254 -15.29 4.52 -8.41
N ALA A 255 -15.31 5.23 -9.53
CA ALA A 255 -15.47 4.63 -10.85
C ALA A 255 -14.32 3.66 -11.18
N MET A 256 -13.07 4.05 -10.92
CA MET A 256 -11.90 3.18 -11.10
C MET A 256 -11.96 1.94 -10.21
N ALA A 257 -12.37 2.09 -8.94
CA ALA A 257 -12.56 0.95 -8.04
C ALA A 257 -13.68 0.03 -8.55
N SER A 258 -14.76 0.58 -9.11
CA SER A 258 -15.86 -0.19 -9.71
C SER A 258 -15.41 -1.01 -10.92
N VAL A 259 -14.50 -0.50 -11.76
CA VAL A 259 -13.92 -1.28 -12.88
C VAL A 259 -13.14 -2.49 -12.41
N SER A 260 -12.68 -2.51 -11.15
CA SER A 260 -11.92 -3.65 -10.59
C SER A 260 -12.80 -4.84 -10.19
N PHE A 261 -14.12 -4.77 -10.32
CA PHE A 261 -15.04 -5.90 -10.06
C PHE A 261 -15.04 -6.98 -11.16
N VAL A 262 -14.34 -6.78 -12.26
CA VAL A 262 -14.32 -7.67 -13.45
C VAL A 262 -13.70 -9.04 -13.19
#